data_b8a04c8d1a3a86b4cfe73922a898a73a
#
_entry.id   b8a04c8d1a3a86b4cfe73922a898a73a
#
_cell.length_a   1.000
_cell.length_b   1.000
_cell.length_c   1.000
_cell.angle_alpha   90.00
_cell.angle_beta   90.00
_cell.angle_gamma   90.00
#
_symmetry.space_group_name_H-M   'P 1'
#
loop_
_entity.id
_entity.type
_entity.pdbx_description
1 polymer ?
#
loop_
_entity_poly.entity_id
_entity_poly.type
_entity_poly.pdbx_seq_one_letter_code
_entity_poly.pdbx_strand_id
1 'polypeptide(L)'
;KEAMISQQTIQNTFKVWESFNGKKYVLDAKLYRYGYSGVADHLPNGPDINKQITYGEYIERTKRIPDEKLYNAFIMPFNKDDNPFWEIDSQGNLIPCITTDIGNIGEAVGDWKANMKNYERVQGIVMDTRFLMYNYISMPDQQRQELASSIEKVQARGPVPAPKNQI
;
A
#
# COMPACT_ATOMS: atom_id res chain seq x y z
N LYS A 1 -0.52 29.80 15.08
CA LYS A 1 -1.30 28.82 15.88
C LYS A 1 -1.21 27.52 15.11
N GLU A 2 -0.21 26.70 15.43
CA GLU A 2 -0.14 25.30 14.98
C GLU A 2 -1.32 24.56 15.60
N ALA A 3 -2.15 23.96 14.74
CA ALA A 3 -3.19 23.07 15.19
C ALA A 3 -2.52 21.81 15.74
N MET A 4 -2.45 21.71 17.07
CA MET A 4 -2.13 20.44 17.74
C MET A 4 -3.25 19.45 17.39
N ILE A 5 -3.03 18.62 16.39
CA ILE A 5 -3.85 17.44 16.17
C ILE A 5 -3.57 16.53 17.37
N SER A 6 -4.58 16.26 18.19
CA SER A 6 -4.42 15.46 19.40
C SER A 6 -3.90 14.07 19.02
N GLN A 7 -2.98 13.52 19.84
CA GLN A 7 -2.47 12.16 19.66
C GLN A 7 -3.59 11.11 19.56
N GLN A 8 -4.73 11.38 20.18
CA GLN A 8 -5.91 10.51 20.16
C GLN A 8 -6.63 10.50 18.81
N THR A 9 -6.65 11.64 18.08
CA THR A 9 -7.20 11.71 16.72
C THR A 9 -6.34 10.93 15.74
N ILE A 10 -5.02 10.97 15.90
CA ILE A 10 -4.08 10.19 15.10
C ILE A 10 -4.27 8.69 15.37
N GLN A 11 -4.41 8.27 16.62
CA GLN A 11 -4.61 6.85 16.99
C GLN A 11 -5.92 6.27 16.45
N ASN A 12 -6.98 7.06 16.35
CA ASN A 12 -8.28 6.60 15.85
C ASN A 12 -8.38 6.58 14.31
N THR A 13 -7.50 7.30 13.62
CA THR A 13 -7.50 7.38 12.14
C THR A 13 -6.64 6.28 11.52
N PHE A 14 -5.74 5.65 12.30
CA PHE A 14 -4.81 4.64 11.82
C PHE A 14 -5.13 3.27 12.41
N LYS A 15 -5.58 2.36 11.59
CA LYS A 15 -5.35 0.94 11.84
C LYS A 15 -3.87 0.65 11.54
N VAL A 16 -2.97 1.06 12.44
CA VAL A 16 -1.62 0.51 12.46
C VAL A 16 -1.79 -0.96 12.82
N TRP A 17 -1.56 -1.82 11.85
CA TRP A 17 -1.64 -3.25 12.09
C TRP A 17 -0.49 -3.63 13.02
N GLU A 18 -0.83 -4.09 14.24
CA GLU A 18 0.20 -4.52 15.18
C GLU A 18 0.91 -5.75 14.64
N SER A 19 2.18 -5.55 14.40
CA SER A 19 3.26 -6.52 14.23
C SER A 19 2.87 -7.93 13.77
N PHE A 20 3.00 -8.16 12.52
CA PHE A 20 3.26 -9.48 11.99
C PHE A 20 4.78 -9.67 11.91
N ASN A 21 5.33 -10.69 12.58
CA ASN A 21 6.78 -10.99 12.63
C ASN A 21 7.67 -9.79 13.03
N GLY A 22 7.23 -8.97 13.97
CA GLY A 22 8.00 -7.83 14.47
C GLY A 22 8.09 -6.63 13.53
N LYS A 23 7.34 -6.63 12.41
CA LYS A 23 7.21 -5.51 11.46
C LYS A 23 5.93 -4.72 11.72
N LYS A 24 5.88 -3.48 11.26
CA LYS A 24 4.73 -2.58 11.37
C LYS A 24 4.27 -2.14 9.99
N TYR A 25 2.96 -2.07 9.82
CA TYR A 25 2.34 -1.71 8.55
C TYR A 25 1.39 -0.54 8.77
N VAL A 26 1.60 0.54 8.04
CA VAL A 26 0.70 1.69 7.99
C VAL A 26 -0.25 1.48 6.83
N LEU A 27 -1.50 1.12 7.12
CA LEU A 27 -2.49 0.80 6.12
C LEU A 27 -3.56 1.90 6.08
N ASP A 28 -3.83 2.44 4.92
CA ASP A 28 -4.94 3.36 4.68
C ASP A 28 -5.91 2.75 3.66
N ALA A 29 -7.10 2.39 4.13
CA ALA A 29 -8.14 1.86 3.27
C ALA A 29 -8.83 2.99 2.52
N LYS A 30 -8.80 2.92 1.20
CA LYS A 30 -9.35 3.94 0.31
C LYS A 30 -10.35 3.33 -0.68
N LEU A 31 -11.52 3.93 -0.77
CA LEU A 31 -12.55 3.55 -1.74
C LEU A 31 -12.25 4.14 -3.13
N TYR A 32 -10.99 4.07 -3.58
CA TYR A 32 -10.63 4.49 -4.92
C TYR A 32 -11.22 3.54 -5.96
N ARG A 33 -11.66 4.11 -7.07
CA ARG A 33 -12.28 3.35 -8.16
C ARG A 33 -11.29 2.56 -9.00
N TYR A 34 -9.99 2.74 -8.80
CA TYR A 34 -8.94 2.10 -9.59
C TYR A 34 -9.06 0.57 -9.61
N GLY A 35 -9.35 -0.03 -8.45
CA GLY A 35 -9.53 -1.48 -8.33
C GLY A 35 -10.67 -2.06 -9.18
N TYR A 36 -11.63 -1.23 -9.59
CA TYR A 36 -12.74 -1.63 -10.48
C TYR A 36 -12.55 -1.19 -11.92
N SER A 37 -11.80 -0.14 -12.17
CA SER A 37 -11.72 0.50 -13.48
C SER A 37 -10.41 0.26 -14.20
N GLY A 38 -9.32 0.01 -13.48
CA GLY A 38 -7.97 0.00 -14.04
C GLY A 38 -7.49 1.34 -14.60
N VAL A 39 -8.25 2.43 -14.43
CA VAL A 39 -7.96 3.75 -15.02
C VAL A 39 -7.04 4.53 -14.10
N ALA A 40 -5.89 4.99 -14.60
CA ALA A 40 -4.85 5.66 -13.81
C ALA A 40 -5.34 6.90 -13.04
N ASP A 41 -6.27 7.66 -13.58
CA ASP A 41 -6.85 8.86 -12.92
C ASP A 41 -7.65 8.52 -11.65
N HIS A 42 -7.94 7.24 -11.43
CA HIS A 42 -8.61 6.75 -10.24
C HIS A 42 -7.65 6.25 -9.14
N LEU A 43 -6.34 6.40 -9.33
CA LEU A 43 -5.32 6.12 -8.31
C LEU A 43 -5.28 7.19 -7.20
N PRO A 44 -4.70 6.87 -6.03
CA PRO A 44 -4.35 7.86 -5.03
C PRO A 44 -3.54 9.00 -5.63
N ASN A 45 -3.89 10.25 -5.28
CA ASN A 45 -3.21 11.45 -5.76
C ASN A 45 -1.97 11.80 -4.91
N GLY A 46 -1.18 12.78 -5.37
CA GLY A 46 0.02 13.25 -4.68
C GLY A 46 -0.18 13.63 -3.21
N PRO A 47 -1.20 14.43 -2.85
CA PRO A 47 -1.54 14.72 -1.45
C PRO A 47 -1.77 13.49 -0.58
N ASP A 48 -2.44 12.45 -1.08
CA ASP A 48 -2.66 11.22 -0.32
C ASP A 48 -1.38 10.44 -0.10
N ILE A 49 -0.52 10.37 -1.14
CA ILE A 49 0.80 9.72 -1.06
C ILE A 49 1.68 10.45 -0.03
N ASN A 50 1.72 11.79 -0.09
CA ASN A 50 2.48 12.62 0.86
C ASN A 50 2.04 12.40 2.29
N LYS A 51 0.72 12.39 2.51
CA LYS A 51 0.14 12.14 3.82
C LYS A 51 0.57 10.76 4.34
N GLN A 52 0.53 9.74 3.51
CA GLN A 52 0.89 8.38 3.89
C GLN A 52 2.39 8.27 4.26
N ILE A 53 3.28 8.89 3.49
CA ILE A 53 4.72 8.97 3.80
C ILE A 53 4.95 9.71 5.12
N THR A 54 4.29 10.85 5.34
CA THR A 54 4.38 11.64 6.57
C THR A 54 3.98 10.81 7.80
N TYR A 55 3.01 9.93 7.66
CA TYR A 55 2.62 9.02 8.72
C TYR A 55 3.71 8.00 9.05
N GLY A 56 4.35 7.45 8.05
CA GLY A 56 5.52 6.58 8.24
C GLY A 56 6.63 7.29 9.01
N GLU A 57 6.98 8.53 8.61
CA GLU A 57 7.97 9.35 9.31
C GLU A 57 7.60 9.60 10.78
N TYR A 58 6.35 9.94 11.02
CA TYR A 58 5.86 10.18 12.38
C TYR A 58 6.02 8.94 13.25
N ILE A 59 5.63 7.77 12.75
CA ILE A 59 5.71 6.50 13.47
C ILE A 59 7.18 6.11 13.72
N GLU A 60 8.06 6.21 12.72
CA GLU A 60 9.48 5.99 12.87
C GLU A 60 10.06 6.81 14.05
N ARG A 61 9.82 8.12 14.02
CA ARG A 61 10.33 9.06 15.02
C ARG A 61 9.75 8.86 16.41
N THR A 62 8.42 8.69 16.52
CA THR A 62 7.72 8.67 17.81
C THR A 62 7.74 7.30 18.47
N LYS A 63 7.69 6.22 17.69
CA LYS A 63 7.69 4.85 18.20
C LYS A 63 9.07 4.20 18.13
N ARG A 64 10.09 4.89 17.57
CA ARG A 64 11.46 4.38 17.39
C ARG A 64 11.50 3.02 16.70
N ILE A 65 10.65 2.86 15.67
CA ILE A 65 10.60 1.66 14.87
C ILE A 65 11.65 1.82 13.77
N PRO A 66 12.58 0.85 13.60
CA PRO A 66 13.53 0.88 12.50
C PRO A 66 12.82 0.92 11.14
N ASP A 67 13.32 1.72 10.20
CA ASP A 67 12.72 1.93 8.88
C ASP A 67 12.62 0.62 8.06
N GLU A 68 13.55 -0.32 8.24
CA GLU A 68 13.49 -1.64 7.61
C GLU A 68 12.34 -2.52 8.13
N LYS A 69 11.68 -2.12 9.22
CA LYS A 69 10.53 -2.82 9.82
C LYS A 69 9.22 -2.06 9.68
N LEU A 70 9.21 -0.95 8.94
CA LEU A 70 8.03 -0.09 8.79
C LEU A 70 7.64 0.01 7.31
N TYR A 71 6.41 -0.35 7.00
CA TYR A 71 5.88 -0.40 5.63
C TYR A 71 4.61 0.43 5.50
N ASN A 72 4.36 0.92 4.29
CA ASN A 72 3.17 1.70 3.95
C ASN A 72 2.40 1.07 2.80
N ALA A 73 1.06 1.06 2.91
CA ALA A 73 0.22 0.64 1.80
C ALA A 73 -1.15 1.34 1.79
N PHE A 74 -1.67 1.55 0.59
CA PHE A 74 -3.09 1.78 0.34
C PHE A 74 -3.78 0.44 0.10
N ILE A 75 -4.93 0.25 0.71
CA ILE A 75 -5.82 -0.89 0.46
C ILE A 75 -7.01 -0.40 -0.34
N MET A 76 -7.21 -0.94 -1.53
CA MET A 76 -8.29 -0.58 -2.43
C MET A 76 -9.15 -1.80 -2.75
N PRO A 77 -10.48 -1.65 -2.77
CA PRO A 77 -11.36 -2.76 -3.14
C PRO A 77 -11.28 -3.05 -4.64
N PHE A 78 -11.39 -4.32 -5.03
CA PHE A 78 -11.59 -4.73 -6.41
C PHE A 78 -12.56 -5.91 -6.49
N ASN A 79 -13.01 -6.25 -7.68
CA ASN A 79 -13.80 -7.44 -7.95
C ASN A 79 -12.95 -8.45 -8.72
N LYS A 80 -12.64 -9.58 -8.08
CA LYS A 80 -11.84 -10.64 -8.71
C LYS A 80 -12.51 -11.27 -9.92
N ASP A 81 -13.85 -11.35 -9.93
CA ASP A 81 -14.61 -11.94 -11.04
C ASP A 81 -14.75 -10.97 -12.24
N ASP A 82 -14.58 -9.65 -12.01
CA ASP A 82 -14.56 -8.61 -13.04
C ASP A 82 -13.24 -7.85 -12.91
N ASN A 83 -12.15 -8.58 -13.12
CA ASN A 83 -10.79 -8.12 -12.86
C ASN A 83 -10.29 -7.19 -13.97
N PRO A 84 -9.98 -5.92 -13.68
CA PRO A 84 -9.47 -4.99 -14.71
C PRO A 84 -7.95 -5.12 -14.97
N PHE A 85 -7.24 -5.99 -14.22
CA PHE A 85 -5.79 -6.12 -14.28
C PHE A 85 -5.38 -7.29 -15.16
N TRP A 86 -4.90 -6.97 -16.36
CA TRP A 86 -4.50 -7.94 -17.38
C TRP A 86 -3.09 -7.67 -17.85
N GLU A 87 -2.38 -8.71 -18.21
CA GLU A 87 -1.06 -8.65 -18.84
C GLU A 87 -1.00 -9.58 -20.03
N ILE A 88 0.00 -9.38 -20.89
CA ILE A 88 0.26 -10.24 -22.03
C ILE A 88 1.34 -11.24 -21.63
N ASP A 89 1.05 -12.53 -21.73
CA ASP A 89 2.02 -13.59 -21.47
C ASP A 89 3.08 -13.69 -22.57
N SER A 90 4.06 -14.55 -22.37
CA SER A 90 5.15 -14.77 -23.34
C SER A 90 4.68 -15.36 -24.69
N GLN A 91 3.44 -15.84 -24.77
CA GLN A 91 2.81 -16.41 -25.96
C GLN A 91 1.87 -15.42 -26.66
N GLY A 92 1.71 -14.22 -26.11
CA GLY A 92 0.84 -13.16 -26.64
C GLY A 92 -0.63 -13.26 -26.18
N ASN A 93 -0.94 -14.12 -25.21
CA ASN A 93 -2.29 -14.23 -24.67
C ASN A 93 -2.53 -13.21 -23.56
N LEU A 94 -3.75 -12.67 -23.50
CA LEU A 94 -4.19 -11.80 -22.43
C LEU A 94 -4.58 -12.68 -21.22
N ILE A 95 -3.86 -12.50 -20.11
CA ILE A 95 -4.07 -13.23 -18.86
C ILE A 95 -4.27 -12.26 -17.69
N PRO A 96 -5.08 -12.63 -16.67
CA PRO A 96 -5.22 -11.79 -15.48
C PRO A 96 -3.93 -11.82 -14.65
N CYS A 97 -3.37 -10.64 -14.33
CA CYS A 97 -2.17 -10.54 -13.49
C CYS A 97 -2.45 -10.63 -11.98
N ILE A 98 -3.72 -10.51 -11.57
CA ILE A 98 -4.16 -10.71 -10.19
C ILE A 98 -5.21 -11.81 -10.17
N THR A 99 -4.86 -12.97 -9.63
CA THR A 99 -5.73 -14.16 -9.60
C THR A 99 -6.17 -14.55 -8.18
N THR A 100 -5.60 -13.89 -7.17
CA THR A 100 -5.88 -14.13 -5.74
C THR A 100 -6.76 -13.02 -5.15
N ASP A 101 -7.22 -13.21 -3.92
CA ASP A 101 -8.06 -12.21 -3.22
C ASP A 101 -7.26 -10.96 -2.82
N ILE A 102 -5.92 -11.05 -2.82
CA ILE A 102 -5.01 -9.95 -2.48
C ILE A 102 -4.00 -9.81 -3.63
N GLY A 103 -3.88 -8.62 -4.20
CA GLY A 103 -2.92 -8.31 -5.27
C GLY A 103 -2.15 -7.04 -5.01
N ASN A 104 -0.86 -7.01 -5.42
CA ASN A 104 -0.06 -5.81 -5.44
C ASN A 104 -0.04 -5.24 -6.86
N ILE A 105 -0.50 -4.00 -7.02
CA ILE A 105 -0.60 -3.28 -8.31
C ILE A 105 0.59 -2.34 -8.57
N GLY A 106 1.57 -2.29 -7.67
CA GLY A 106 2.74 -1.44 -7.78
C GLY A 106 2.94 -0.54 -6.57
N GLU A 107 3.78 0.47 -6.73
CA GLU A 107 4.13 1.39 -5.66
C GLU A 107 4.05 2.84 -6.11
N ALA A 108 3.75 3.73 -5.16
CA ALA A 108 3.84 5.16 -5.32
C ALA A 108 5.03 5.69 -4.50
N VAL A 109 5.82 6.55 -5.12
CA VAL A 109 6.99 7.18 -4.50
C VAL A 109 6.91 8.70 -4.64
N GLY A 110 7.45 9.42 -3.65
CA GLY A 110 7.59 10.87 -3.74
C GLY A 110 8.86 11.25 -4.50
N ASP A 111 8.76 12.12 -5.49
CA ASP A 111 9.91 12.62 -6.27
C ASP A 111 10.85 13.51 -5.44
N TRP A 112 10.38 14.02 -4.30
CA TRP A 112 11.14 14.82 -3.32
C TRP A 112 11.86 13.96 -2.25
N LYS A 113 11.68 12.63 -2.25
CA LYS A 113 12.26 11.69 -1.29
C LYS A 113 13.35 10.86 -1.95
N ALA A 114 14.31 10.40 -1.14
CA ALA A 114 15.32 9.46 -1.60
C ALA A 114 14.74 8.06 -1.88
N ASN A 115 13.53 7.77 -1.37
CA ASN A 115 12.82 6.50 -1.52
C ASN A 115 13.65 5.28 -1.06
N MET A 116 14.51 5.50 -0.07
CA MET A 116 15.39 4.47 0.49
C MET A 116 14.73 3.70 1.63
N LYS A 117 13.78 4.33 2.33
CA LYS A 117 13.07 3.71 3.44
C LYS A 117 11.84 2.97 2.94
N ASN A 118 11.53 1.82 3.54
CA ASN A 118 10.39 1.00 3.10
C ASN A 118 9.07 1.77 3.13
N TYR A 119 8.85 2.60 4.13
CA TYR A 119 7.62 3.37 4.27
C TYR A 119 7.53 4.58 3.31
N GLU A 120 8.63 5.00 2.67
CA GLU A 120 8.61 6.03 1.61
C GLU A 120 8.07 5.49 0.28
N ARG A 121 7.97 4.17 0.15
CA ARG A 121 7.48 3.45 -1.02
C ARG A 121 6.11 2.85 -0.71
N VAL A 122 5.07 3.66 -0.93
CA VAL A 122 3.69 3.31 -0.58
C VAL A 122 3.16 2.27 -1.56
N GLN A 123 2.86 1.07 -1.07
CA GLN A 123 2.36 -0.02 -1.91
C GLN A 123 0.88 0.16 -2.23
N GLY A 124 0.49 -0.09 -3.46
CA GLY A 124 -0.90 -0.23 -3.87
C GLY A 124 -1.34 -1.69 -3.75
N ILE A 125 -2.24 -1.98 -2.83
CA ILE A 125 -2.80 -3.31 -2.63
C ILE A 125 -4.27 -3.28 -3.01
N VAL A 126 -4.69 -4.19 -3.87
CA VAL A 126 -6.11 -4.44 -4.11
C VAL A 126 -6.55 -5.69 -3.37
N MET A 127 -7.77 -5.63 -2.80
CA MET A 127 -8.35 -6.75 -2.07
C MET A 127 -9.77 -7.00 -2.58
N ASP A 128 -10.10 -8.27 -2.85
CA ASP A 128 -11.43 -8.64 -3.31
C ASP A 128 -12.50 -8.20 -2.32
N THR A 129 -13.57 -7.59 -2.80
CA THR A 129 -14.61 -6.99 -1.96
C THR A 129 -15.31 -8.03 -1.11
N ARG A 130 -15.56 -9.23 -1.64
CA ARG A 130 -16.18 -10.33 -0.85
C ARG A 130 -15.23 -10.81 0.23
N PHE A 131 -13.94 -10.95 -0.11
CA PHE A 131 -12.90 -11.28 0.87
C PHE A 131 -12.86 -10.26 2.02
N LEU A 132 -12.88 -8.94 1.71
CA LEU A 132 -12.94 -7.88 2.71
C LEU A 132 -14.17 -7.99 3.61
N MET A 133 -15.32 -8.26 3.04
CA MET A 133 -16.58 -8.41 3.81
C MET A 133 -16.56 -9.61 4.75
N TYR A 134 -16.06 -10.77 4.29
CA TYR A 134 -15.98 -11.98 5.11
C TYR A 134 -14.95 -11.87 6.23
N ASN A 135 -13.87 -11.12 6.03
CA ASN A 135 -12.76 -10.99 6.98
C ASN A 135 -12.76 -9.66 7.75
N TYR A 136 -13.86 -8.91 7.70
CA TYR A 136 -13.95 -7.58 8.31
C TYR A 136 -13.68 -7.59 9.83
N ILE A 137 -14.16 -8.62 10.53
CA ILE A 137 -14.01 -8.73 11.99
C ILE A 137 -12.67 -9.35 12.38
N SER A 138 -12.22 -10.36 11.67
CA SER A 138 -10.98 -11.07 11.97
C SER A 138 -10.40 -11.69 10.72
N MET A 139 -9.17 -11.30 10.37
CA MET A 139 -8.42 -11.88 9.27
C MET A 139 -7.58 -13.06 9.79
N PRO A 140 -7.72 -14.28 9.24
CA PRO A 140 -6.90 -15.43 9.58
C PRO A 140 -5.39 -15.17 9.37
N ASP A 141 -4.53 -15.86 10.13
CA ASP A 141 -3.08 -15.63 10.09
C ASP A 141 -2.45 -15.90 8.72
N GLN A 142 -2.94 -16.90 7.99
CA GLN A 142 -2.48 -17.16 6.63
C GLN A 142 -2.71 -15.98 5.70
N GLN A 143 -3.86 -15.34 5.79
CA GLN A 143 -4.22 -14.19 4.97
C GLN A 143 -3.48 -12.92 5.39
N ARG A 144 -3.18 -12.79 6.71
CA ARG A 144 -2.28 -11.74 7.20
C ARG A 144 -0.88 -11.89 6.63
N GLN A 145 -0.37 -13.13 6.57
CA GLN A 145 0.93 -13.44 5.97
C GLN A 145 0.94 -13.09 4.47
N GLU A 146 -0.12 -13.40 3.74
CA GLU A 146 -0.24 -13.10 2.32
C GLU A 146 -0.26 -11.57 2.08
N LEU A 147 -1.03 -10.83 2.88
CA LEU A 147 -1.06 -9.37 2.81
C LEU A 147 0.31 -8.76 3.13
N ALA A 148 0.94 -9.20 4.22
CA ALA A 148 2.27 -8.75 4.61
C ALA A 148 3.28 -9.02 3.50
N SER A 149 3.31 -10.23 2.95
CA SER A 149 4.20 -10.61 1.86
C SER A 149 3.96 -9.78 0.59
N SER A 150 2.71 -9.41 0.30
CA SER A 150 2.36 -8.56 -0.84
C SER A 150 2.86 -7.12 -0.65
N ILE A 151 2.82 -6.58 0.57
CA ILE A 151 3.34 -5.25 0.90
C ILE A 151 4.88 -5.24 0.91
N GLU A 152 5.52 -6.31 1.37
CA GLU A 152 6.98 -6.42 1.51
C GLU A 152 7.72 -6.67 0.19
N LYS A 153 7.03 -6.91 -0.92
CA LYS A 153 7.63 -7.09 -2.26
C LYS A 153 8.52 -5.92 -2.71
N VAL A 154 8.41 -4.77 -2.07
CA VAL A 154 9.28 -3.59 -2.26
C VAL A 154 10.76 -3.93 -2.14
N GLN A 155 11.14 -4.75 -1.16
CA GLN A 155 12.55 -5.04 -0.87
C GLN A 155 13.29 -5.72 -2.04
N ALA A 156 12.58 -6.43 -2.90
CA ALA A 156 13.17 -7.17 -4.03
C ALA A 156 13.54 -6.28 -5.23
N ARG A 157 13.09 -5.01 -5.28
CA ARG A 157 13.20 -4.17 -6.49
C ARG A 157 14.36 -3.16 -6.49
N GLY A 158 15.08 -2.99 -5.37
CA GLY A 158 16.15 -1.99 -5.26
C GLY A 158 15.64 -0.53 -5.31
N PRO A 159 16.50 0.48 -5.22
CA PRO A 159 16.11 1.88 -5.27
C PRO A 159 15.51 2.24 -6.63
N VAL A 160 14.42 3.02 -6.62
CA VAL A 160 13.86 3.60 -7.85
C VAL A 160 14.89 4.56 -8.44
N PRO A 161 15.25 4.43 -9.73
CA PRO A 161 16.15 5.40 -10.37
C PRO A 161 15.58 6.82 -10.23
N ALA A 162 16.44 7.78 -9.86
CA ALA A 162 16.05 9.18 -9.86
C ALA A 162 15.51 9.56 -11.26
N PRO A 163 14.43 10.37 -11.35
CA PRO A 163 13.95 10.83 -12.64
C PRO A 163 15.09 11.52 -13.38
N LYS A 164 15.37 11.07 -14.61
CA LYS A 164 16.32 11.75 -15.47
C LYS A 164 15.74 13.14 -15.73
N ASN A 165 16.37 14.18 -15.18
CA ASN A 165 16.06 15.55 -15.53
C ASN A 165 16.15 15.66 -17.06
N GLN A 166 15.02 15.74 -17.72
CA GLN A 166 14.98 16.20 -19.11
C GLN A 166 15.19 17.71 -19.05
N ILE A 167 16.40 18.12 -19.39
CA ILE A 167 16.75 19.50 -19.70
C ILE A 167 16.14 19.88 -21.03
#